data_c865aa05d122014280dc68e312a13edf
#
_entry.id   c865aa05d122014280dc68e312a13edf
#
_cell.length_a   1.000
_cell.length_b   1.000
_cell.length_c   1.000
_cell.angle_alpha   90.00
_cell.angle_beta   90.00
_cell.angle_gamma   90.00
#
_symmetry.space_group_name_H-M   'P 1'
#
loop_
_entity.id
_entity.type
_entity.pdbx_description
1 polymer ?
#
loop_
_entity_poly.entity_id
_entity_poly.type
_entity_poly.pdbx_seq_one_letter_code
_entity_poly.pdbx_strand_id
1 'polypeptide(L)'
;MGILKNNQKKEIRFQKEDVILYEPNKAQLDELKVIITENTNIDLENGEAVSELSYDIIRYIFKFLTSIGDEVDDLDDEELEECIENGNNKISSLMIEIENMIREICDKLINSYIREIRNINEKFKILELNGELEGVKSEFNTMAKKNNLNVTFDDLAKQVEEKKRLEKEAKK
;
A
#
# COMPACT_ATOMS: atom_id res chain seq x y z
N MET A 1 18.44 -4.81 36.85
CA MET A 1 17.32 -4.90 35.86
C MET A 1 17.92 -5.01 34.50
N GLY A 2 17.96 -6.23 33.92
CA GLY A 2 18.50 -6.47 32.60
C GLY A 2 17.51 -5.97 31.55
N ILE A 3 17.93 -4.99 30.78
CA ILE A 3 17.25 -4.59 29.56
C ILE A 3 17.40 -5.78 28.61
N LEU A 4 16.34 -6.53 28.42
CA LEU A 4 16.23 -7.51 27.35
C LEU A 4 16.35 -6.72 26.04
N LYS A 5 17.56 -6.65 25.47
CA LYS A 5 17.75 -6.28 24.08
C LYS A 5 17.01 -7.34 23.28
N ASN A 6 15.87 -6.96 22.78
CA ASN A 6 15.11 -7.74 21.81
C ASN A 6 15.95 -7.78 20.53
N ASN A 7 16.91 -8.72 20.47
CA ASN A 7 17.55 -9.12 19.23
C ASN A 7 16.51 -9.95 18.45
N GLN A 8 15.46 -9.27 17.95
CA GLN A 8 14.64 -9.86 16.91
C GLN A 8 15.60 -10.13 15.73
N LYS A 9 15.88 -11.40 15.48
CA LYS A 9 16.58 -11.80 14.26
C LYS A 9 15.80 -11.19 13.11
N LYS A 10 16.45 -10.26 12.37
CA LYS A 10 15.89 -9.77 11.12
C LYS A 10 15.71 -10.97 10.20
N GLU A 11 14.50 -11.18 9.72
CA GLU A 11 14.20 -12.22 8.77
C GLU A 11 14.72 -11.79 7.40
N ILE A 12 15.45 -12.67 6.71
CA ILE A 12 16.04 -12.36 5.41
C ILE A 12 15.00 -12.69 4.34
N ARG A 13 14.62 -11.69 3.55
CA ARG A 13 13.79 -11.86 2.37
C ARG A 13 14.61 -12.25 1.14
N PHE A 14 15.73 -11.57 0.94
CA PHE A 14 16.61 -11.76 -0.19
C PHE A 14 18.07 -11.57 0.23
N GLN A 15 18.96 -12.35 -0.36
CA GLN A 15 20.40 -12.19 -0.19
C GLN A 15 21.13 -12.54 -1.47
N LYS A 16 22.01 -11.64 -1.90
CA LYS A 16 22.95 -11.87 -2.98
C LYS A 16 24.32 -11.33 -2.58
N GLU A 17 25.24 -12.24 -2.32
CA GLU A 17 26.58 -11.95 -1.77
C GLU A 17 26.49 -11.17 -0.45
N ASP A 18 26.96 -9.93 -0.40
CA ASP A 18 26.99 -9.00 0.73
C ASP A 18 25.73 -8.13 0.84
N VAL A 19 24.90 -8.10 -0.19
CA VAL A 19 23.64 -7.33 -0.20
C VAL A 19 22.52 -8.20 0.33
N ILE A 20 21.87 -7.71 1.39
CA ILE A 20 20.77 -8.39 2.06
C ILE A 20 19.56 -7.45 2.11
N LEU A 21 18.38 -7.95 1.74
CA LEU A 21 17.08 -7.34 2.01
C LEU A 21 16.40 -8.11 3.15
N TYR A 22 15.94 -7.39 4.15
CA TYR A 22 15.25 -7.95 5.30
C TYR A 22 13.73 -7.80 5.15
N GLU A 23 12.99 -8.76 5.71
CA GLU A 23 11.55 -8.60 5.85
C GLU A 23 11.23 -7.46 6.83
N PRO A 24 10.28 -6.58 6.47
CA PRO A 24 9.86 -5.52 7.38
C PRO A 24 9.15 -6.11 8.60
N ASN A 25 9.54 -5.65 9.79
CA ASN A 25 8.76 -5.93 10.98
C ASN A 25 7.42 -5.15 10.93
N LYS A 26 6.53 -5.43 11.89
CA LYS A 26 5.20 -4.83 11.89
C LYS A 26 5.21 -3.29 11.86
N ALA A 27 6.08 -2.65 12.64
CA ALA A 27 6.16 -1.19 12.68
C ALA A 27 6.66 -0.62 11.33
N GLN A 28 7.72 -1.21 10.78
CA GLN A 28 8.26 -0.84 9.47
C GLN A 28 7.23 -1.07 8.34
N LEU A 29 6.47 -2.16 8.43
CA LEU A 29 5.40 -2.43 7.46
C LEU A 29 4.27 -1.38 7.55
N ASP A 30 3.91 -0.96 8.75
CA ASP A 30 2.88 0.05 8.95
C ASP A 30 3.36 1.44 8.46
N GLU A 31 4.64 1.80 8.66
CA GLU A 31 5.26 3.00 8.10
C GLU A 31 5.32 2.94 6.57
N LEU A 32 5.77 1.83 5.98
CA LEU A 32 5.78 1.63 4.53
C LEU A 32 4.40 1.80 3.91
N LYS A 33 3.35 1.26 4.54
CA LYS A 33 1.97 1.44 4.05
C LYS A 33 1.57 2.91 4.00
N VAL A 34 1.97 3.71 5.00
CA VAL A 34 1.69 5.15 5.00
C VAL A 34 2.39 5.82 3.84
N ILE A 35 3.71 5.60 3.68
CA ILE A 35 4.49 6.20 2.60
C ILE A 35 3.94 5.77 1.22
N ILE A 36 3.63 4.48 1.05
CA ILE A 36 3.04 3.97 -0.20
C ILE A 36 1.68 4.63 -0.46
N THR A 37 0.81 4.74 0.55
CA THR A 37 -0.52 5.35 0.39
C THR A 37 -0.44 6.82 0.01
N GLU A 38 0.54 7.56 0.53
CA GLU A 38 0.76 8.98 0.20
C GLU A 38 1.28 9.18 -1.22
N ASN A 39 2.02 8.19 -1.77
CA ASN A 39 2.68 8.27 -3.08
C ASN A 39 1.99 7.40 -4.15
N THR A 40 0.87 6.76 -3.85
CA THR A 40 0.18 5.85 -4.77
C THR A 40 -1.19 6.37 -5.14
N ASN A 41 -1.46 6.47 -6.44
CA ASN A 41 -2.82 6.63 -6.94
C ASN A 41 -3.48 5.25 -7.04
N ILE A 42 -4.39 4.96 -6.12
CA ILE A 42 -5.15 3.71 -6.15
C ILE A 42 -6.37 3.92 -7.04
N ASP A 43 -6.39 3.29 -8.19
CA ASP A 43 -7.58 3.19 -9.04
C ASP A 43 -8.50 2.09 -8.50
N LEU A 44 -9.48 2.51 -7.69
CA LEU A 44 -10.46 1.61 -7.11
C LEU A 44 -11.46 1.05 -8.14
N GLU A 45 -11.58 1.68 -9.33
CA GLU A 45 -12.49 1.22 -10.38
C GLU A 45 -11.93 -0.03 -11.08
N ASN A 46 -10.64 -0.03 -11.34
CA ASN A 46 -9.97 -1.15 -12.01
C ASN A 46 -9.32 -2.13 -11.02
N GLY A 47 -9.23 -1.77 -9.74
CA GLY A 47 -8.54 -2.56 -8.72
C GLY A 47 -7.02 -2.57 -8.94
N GLU A 48 -6.51 -1.56 -9.64
CA GLU A 48 -5.10 -1.39 -9.92
C GLU A 48 -4.53 -0.28 -9.02
N ALA A 49 -3.36 -0.54 -8.45
CA ALA A 49 -2.56 0.51 -7.83
C ALA A 49 -1.44 0.88 -8.80
N VAL A 50 -1.48 2.10 -9.29
CA VAL A 50 -0.34 2.68 -10.01
C VAL A 50 0.53 3.35 -8.95
N SER A 51 1.52 2.62 -8.48
CA SER A 51 2.57 3.16 -7.64
C SER A 51 3.72 3.58 -8.54
N GLU A 52 3.93 4.87 -8.69
CA GLU A 52 5.26 5.33 -9.06
C GLU A 52 6.18 5.06 -7.87
N LEU A 53 7.26 4.34 -8.11
CA LEU A 53 8.26 4.06 -7.08
C LEU A 53 8.92 5.40 -6.70
N SER A 54 8.35 6.08 -5.69
CA SER A 54 8.92 7.35 -5.24
C SER A 54 10.26 7.12 -4.57
N TYR A 55 11.15 8.10 -4.69
CA TYR A 55 12.44 8.06 -4.00
C TYR A 55 12.29 7.89 -2.49
N ASP A 56 11.23 8.40 -1.89
CA ASP A 56 10.94 8.25 -0.46
C ASP A 56 10.75 6.79 -0.06
N ILE A 57 10.03 6.00 -0.87
CA ILE A 57 9.84 4.57 -0.65
C ILE A 57 11.17 3.85 -0.76
N ILE A 58 11.93 4.15 -1.81
CA ILE A 58 13.23 3.52 -2.07
C ILE A 58 14.19 3.84 -0.93
N ARG A 59 14.33 5.11 -0.53
CA ARG A 59 15.19 5.54 0.57
C ARG A 59 14.84 4.86 1.87
N TYR A 60 13.53 4.79 2.20
CA TYR A 60 13.09 4.10 3.41
C TYR A 60 13.52 2.63 3.40
N ILE A 61 13.33 1.94 2.27
CA ILE A 61 13.66 0.52 2.17
C ILE A 61 15.17 0.31 2.26
N PHE A 62 15.97 1.07 1.50
CA PHE A 62 17.42 0.97 1.56
C PHE A 62 17.93 1.19 2.98
N LYS A 63 17.51 2.29 3.61
CA LYS A 63 17.96 2.68 4.95
C LYS A 63 17.62 1.69 6.04
N PHE A 64 16.38 1.19 6.07
CA PHE A 64 15.88 0.41 7.19
C PHE A 64 15.79 -1.09 6.95
N LEU A 65 15.75 -1.50 5.69
CA LEU A 65 15.50 -2.89 5.31
C LEU A 65 16.65 -3.54 4.53
N THR A 66 17.74 -2.83 4.26
CA THR A 66 18.90 -3.45 3.59
C THR A 66 20.15 -3.44 4.44
N SER A 67 21.16 -4.21 3.99
CA SER A 67 22.51 -4.20 4.60
C SER A 67 23.37 -3.03 4.15
N ILE A 68 22.97 -2.30 3.10
CA ILE A 68 23.71 -1.19 2.49
C ILE A 68 23.08 0.18 2.81
N GLY A 69 22.18 0.23 3.81
CA GLY A 69 21.46 1.44 4.16
C GLY A 69 22.36 2.62 4.51
N ASP A 70 23.44 2.37 5.23
CA ASP A 70 24.39 3.41 5.61
C ASP A 70 25.12 4.04 4.40
N GLU A 71 25.28 3.28 3.30
CA GLU A 71 25.93 3.75 2.08
C GLU A 71 25.01 4.65 1.23
N VAL A 72 23.71 4.53 1.44
CA VAL A 72 22.67 5.21 0.64
C VAL A 72 22.10 6.43 1.37
N ASP A 73 22.25 6.53 2.69
CA ASP A 73 21.63 7.58 3.51
C ASP A 73 22.14 8.99 3.16
N ASP A 74 23.39 9.11 2.68
CA ASP A 74 24.03 10.37 2.33
C ASP A 74 23.86 10.77 0.84
N LEU A 75 23.28 9.90 -0.01
CA LEU A 75 23.09 10.19 -1.43
C LEU A 75 21.90 11.13 -1.65
N ASP A 76 22.04 12.08 -2.58
CA ASP A 76 20.88 12.82 -3.08
C ASP A 76 20.05 11.99 -4.07
N ASP A 77 18.94 12.55 -4.61
CA ASP A 77 18.04 11.80 -5.47
C ASP A 77 18.67 11.47 -6.82
N GLU A 78 19.50 12.35 -7.37
CA GLU A 78 20.20 12.14 -8.65
C GLU A 78 21.27 11.04 -8.49
N GLU A 79 22.03 11.08 -7.39
CA GLU A 79 23.03 10.05 -7.07
C GLU A 79 22.39 8.69 -6.81
N LEU A 80 21.25 8.67 -6.12
CA LEU A 80 20.49 7.44 -5.88
C LEU A 80 19.97 6.83 -7.19
N GLU A 81 19.42 7.67 -8.08
CA GLU A 81 18.96 7.25 -9.40
C GLU A 81 20.10 6.66 -10.22
N GLU A 82 21.26 7.34 -10.26
CA GLU A 82 22.45 6.83 -10.94
C GLU A 82 22.91 5.48 -10.38
N CYS A 83 22.89 5.31 -9.06
CA CYS A 83 23.20 4.05 -8.39
C CYS A 83 22.23 2.92 -8.76
N ILE A 84 20.96 3.23 -8.96
CA ILE A 84 19.93 2.25 -9.34
C ILE A 84 20.06 1.89 -10.83
N GLU A 85 20.16 2.89 -11.72
CA GLU A 85 20.21 2.68 -13.16
C GLU A 85 21.51 2.03 -13.61
N ASN A 86 22.63 2.48 -13.07
CA ASN A 86 23.98 1.97 -13.40
C ASN A 86 24.47 0.91 -12.41
N GLY A 87 23.57 0.44 -11.53
CA GLY A 87 23.88 -0.53 -10.51
C GLY A 87 24.40 -1.84 -11.10
N ASN A 88 25.30 -2.46 -10.35
CA ASN A 88 25.77 -3.79 -10.71
C ASN A 88 24.64 -4.82 -10.57
N ASN A 89 24.92 -6.06 -11.01
CA ASN A 89 23.97 -7.18 -10.99
C ASN A 89 23.35 -7.45 -9.59
N LYS A 90 23.98 -7.00 -8.49
CA LYS A 90 23.45 -7.14 -7.12
C LYS A 90 22.36 -6.13 -6.87
N ILE A 91 22.62 -4.88 -7.21
CA ILE A 91 21.65 -3.77 -7.05
C ILE A 91 20.44 -3.99 -7.95
N SER A 92 20.63 -4.39 -9.22
CA SER A 92 19.53 -4.72 -10.11
C SER A 92 18.65 -5.86 -9.55
N SER A 93 19.27 -6.90 -8.98
CA SER A 93 18.52 -8.00 -8.34
C SER A 93 17.81 -7.56 -7.07
N LEU A 94 18.43 -6.70 -6.27
CA LEU A 94 17.83 -6.10 -5.08
C LEU A 94 16.60 -5.26 -5.44
N MET A 95 16.70 -4.44 -6.50
CA MET A 95 15.58 -3.61 -6.97
C MET A 95 14.38 -4.44 -7.40
N ILE A 96 14.60 -5.55 -8.11
CA ILE A 96 13.51 -6.48 -8.47
C ILE A 96 12.80 -7.01 -7.21
N GLU A 97 13.54 -7.35 -6.17
CA GLU A 97 12.95 -7.85 -4.92
C GLU A 97 12.25 -6.74 -4.12
N ILE A 98 12.76 -5.52 -4.17
CA ILE A 98 12.09 -4.34 -3.61
C ILE A 98 10.76 -4.08 -4.32
N GLU A 99 10.74 -4.11 -5.65
CA GLU A 99 9.51 -3.97 -6.45
C GLU A 99 8.49 -5.05 -6.11
N ASN A 100 8.92 -6.30 -5.99
CA ASN A 100 8.06 -7.41 -5.60
C ASN A 100 7.47 -7.20 -4.18
N MET A 101 8.28 -6.74 -3.23
CA MET A 101 7.83 -6.44 -1.88
C MET A 101 6.80 -5.32 -1.86
N ILE A 102 7.02 -4.24 -2.60
CA ILE A 102 6.09 -3.12 -2.71
C ILE A 102 4.77 -3.60 -3.35
N ARG A 103 4.85 -4.39 -4.42
CA ARG A 103 3.65 -4.97 -5.06
C ARG A 103 2.84 -5.81 -4.08
N GLU A 104 3.47 -6.67 -3.29
CA GLU A 104 2.79 -7.46 -2.26
C GLU A 104 2.11 -6.58 -1.20
N ILE A 105 2.74 -5.46 -0.82
CA ILE A 105 2.16 -4.50 0.14
C ILE A 105 0.96 -3.80 -0.50
N CYS A 106 1.07 -3.33 -1.75
CA CYS A 106 -0.02 -2.73 -2.50
C CYS A 106 -1.21 -3.69 -2.64
N ASP A 107 -0.97 -4.95 -3.00
CA ASP A 107 -2.02 -5.97 -3.10
C ASP A 107 -2.75 -6.19 -1.76
N LYS A 108 -2.02 -6.20 -0.66
CA LYS A 108 -2.61 -6.32 0.68
C LYS A 108 -3.45 -5.08 1.05
N LEU A 109 -2.98 -3.88 0.68
CA LEU A 109 -3.72 -2.63 0.87
C LEU A 109 -5.02 -2.64 0.06
N ILE A 110 -4.95 -2.92 -1.23
CA ILE A 110 -6.13 -3.00 -2.12
C ILE A 110 -7.13 -4.02 -1.59
N ASN A 111 -6.68 -5.22 -1.24
CA ASN A 111 -7.55 -6.24 -0.69
C ASN A 111 -8.20 -5.82 0.65
N SER A 112 -7.50 -5.05 1.47
CA SER A 112 -8.06 -4.46 2.70
C SER A 112 -9.15 -3.45 2.38
N TYR A 113 -8.90 -2.53 1.45
CA TYR A 113 -9.90 -1.55 1.00
C TYR A 113 -11.14 -2.21 0.38
N ILE A 114 -10.94 -3.22 -0.47
CA ILE A 114 -12.07 -3.97 -1.06
C ILE A 114 -12.92 -4.64 0.03
N ARG A 115 -12.29 -5.20 1.07
CA ARG A 115 -13.02 -5.77 2.21
C ARG A 115 -13.81 -4.73 2.99
N GLU A 116 -13.21 -3.58 3.25
CA GLU A 116 -13.88 -2.47 3.93
C GLU A 116 -15.08 -1.96 3.13
N ILE A 117 -14.92 -1.78 1.81
CA ILE A 117 -16.00 -1.40 0.91
C ILE A 117 -17.12 -2.46 0.92
N ARG A 118 -16.79 -3.75 0.89
CA ARG A 118 -17.79 -4.83 0.98
C ARG A 118 -18.53 -4.79 2.31
N ASN A 119 -17.83 -4.65 3.41
CA ASN A 119 -18.42 -4.56 4.75
C ASN A 119 -19.35 -3.34 4.87
N ILE A 120 -18.95 -2.22 4.30
CA ILE A 120 -19.75 -1.01 4.22
C ILE A 120 -21.01 -1.29 3.39
N ASN A 121 -20.87 -1.88 2.20
CA ASN A 121 -22.01 -2.22 1.34
C ASN A 121 -22.99 -3.21 1.99
N GLU A 122 -22.49 -4.16 2.77
CA GLU A 122 -23.36 -5.09 3.54
C GLU A 122 -24.11 -4.35 4.66
N LYS A 123 -23.43 -3.49 5.42
CA LYS A 123 -24.07 -2.61 6.40
C LYS A 123 -25.11 -1.71 5.75
N PHE A 124 -24.84 -1.21 4.55
CA PHE A 124 -25.79 -0.41 3.76
C PHE A 124 -27.07 -1.12 3.46
N LYS A 125 -26.98 -2.36 2.93
CA LYS A 125 -28.18 -3.16 2.64
C LYS A 125 -29.04 -3.35 3.87
N ILE A 126 -28.42 -3.50 5.04
CA ILE A 126 -29.12 -3.67 6.32
C ILE A 126 -29.81 -2.34 6.74
N LEU A 127 -29.15 -1.21 6.53
CA LEU A 127 -29.64 0.11 6.92
C LEU A 127 -30.69 0.68 5.96
N GLU A 128 -30.57 0.36 4.67
CA GLU A 128 -31.61 0.63 3.67
C GLU A 128 -32.92 -0.07 4.04
N LEU A 129 -32.82 -1.30 4.56
CA LEU A 129 -33.95 -2.07 5.07
C LEU A 129 -34.56 -1.45 6.36
N ASN A 130 -33.76 -0.76 7.15
CA ASN A 130 -34.17 -0.20 8.44
C ASN A 130 -34.47 1.29 8.41
N GLY A 131 -34.29 1.99 7.29
CA GLY A 131 -34.55 3.44 7.17
C GLY A 131 -33.53 4.34 7.86
N GLU A 132 -32.39 3.84 8.24
CA GLU A 132 -31.34 4.55 9.00
C GLU A 132 -30.17 5.07 8.14
N LEU A 133 -30.42 5.32 6.86
CA LEU A 133 -29.38 5.58 5.84
C LEU A 133 -28.53 6.84 6.09
N GLU A 134 -29.08 7.86 6.72
CA GLU A 134 -28.39 9.16 6.87
C GLU A 134 -27.19 9.12 7.83
N GLY A 135 -27.25 8.33 8.88
CA GLY A 135 -26.17 8.18 9.85
C GLY A 135 -24.90 7.59 9.21
N VAL A 136 -25.08 6.64 8.30
CA VAL A 136 -23.98 5.91 7.65
C VAL A 136 -23.30 6.73 6.58
N LYS A 137 -24.05 7.58 5.86
CA LYS A 137 -23.44 8.55 4.93
C LYS A 137 -22.44 9.45 5.65
N SER A 138 -22.79 9.91 6.85
CA SER A 138 -21.93 10.76 7.66
C SER A 138 -20.68 10.03 8.16
N GLU A 139 -20.81 8.79 8.61
CA GLU A 139 -19.68 7.98 9.06
C GLU A 139 -18.72 7.64 7.92
N PHE A 140 -19.25 7.26 6.74
CA PHE A 140 -18.45 6.97 5.56
C PHE A 140 -17.65 8.19 5.11
N ASN A 141 -18.31 9.33 4.93
CA ASN A 141 -17.66 10.56 4.47
C ASN A 141 -16.58 11.03 5.47
N THR A 142 -16.78 10.75 6.77
CA THR A 142 -15.79 11.05 7.80
C THR A 142 -14.60 10.12 7.69
N MET A 143 -14.83 8.84 7.44
CA MET A 143 -13.80 7.82 7.29
C MET A 143 -13.01 8.00 5.98
N ALA A 144 -13.68 8.33 4.88
CA ALA A 144 -13.04 8.63 3.60
C ALA A 144 -12.12 9.85 3.71
N LYS A 145 -12.57 10.93 4.37
CA LYS A 145 -11.72 12.11 4.64
C LYS A 145 -10.52 11.78 5.52
N LYS A 146 -10.70 10.94 6.54
CA LYS A 146 -9.63 10.53 7.45
C LYS A 146 -8.55 9.69 6.78
N ASN A 147 -8.91 8.98 5.72
CA ASN A 147 -8.02 8.11 4.94
C ASN A 147 -7.59 8.76 3.61
N ASN A 148 -7.77 10.09 3.44
CA ASN A 148 -7.45 10.84 2.22
C ASN A 148 -8.07 10.25 0.93
N LEU A 149 -9.19 9.54 1.06
CA LEU A 149 -9.92 9.01 -0.09
C LEU A 149 -10.79 10.13 -0.69
N ASN A 150 -10.55 10.50 -1.95
CA ASN A 150 -11.35 11.48 -2.69
C ASN A 150 -12.68 10.89 -3.20
N VAL A 151 -13.31 10.01 -2.43
CA VAL A 151 -14.54 9.32 -2.79
C VAL A 151 -15.62 9.68 -1.78
N THR A 152 -16.79 10.13 -2.25
CA THR A 152 -17.95 10.33 -1.41
C THR A 152 -18.84 9.10 -1.42
N PHE A 153 -19.71 9.00 -0.40
CA PHE A 153 -20.73 7.95 -0.35
C PHE A 153 -21.60 7.90 -1.60
N ASP A 154 -22.03 9.08 -2.06
CA ASP A 154 -22.90 9.18 -3.23
C ASP A 154 -22.21 8.75 -4.53
N ASP A 155 -20.88 8.90 -4.62
CA ASP A 155 -20.10 8.42 -5.75
C ASP A 155 -20.04 6.89 -5.77
N LEU A 156 -19.83 6.25 -4.62
CA LEU A 156 -19.88 4.80 -4.50
C LEU A 156 -21.26 4.21 -4.78
N ALA A 157 -22.31 4.87 -4.29
CA ALA A 157 -23.68 4.44 -4.54
C ALA A 157 -24.00 4.44 -6.05
N LYS A 158 -23.58 5.49 -6.79
CA LYS A 158 -23.73 5.59 -8.24
C LYS A 158 -22.97 4.48 -8.97
N GLN A 159 -21.72 4.20 -8.58
CA GLN A 159 -20.92 3.13 -9.19
C GLN A 159 -21.55 1.75 -8.99
N VAL A 160 -22.09 1.47 -7.79
CA VAL A 160 -22.77 0.21 -7.50
C VAL A 160 -24.06 0.05 -8.33
N GLU A 161 -24.82 1.13 -8.52
CA GLU A 161 -26.01 1.11 -9.37
C GLU A 161 -25.68 0.90 -10.85
N GLU A 162 -24.64 1.56 -11.34
CA GLU A 162 -24.17 1.43 -12.72
C GLU A 162 -23.63 0.02 -13.02
N LYS A 163 -22.85 -0.54 -12.10
CA LYS A 163 -22.37 -1.93 -12.21
C LYS A 163 -23.52 -2.93 -12.20
N LYS A 164 -24.54 -2.76 -11.36
CA LYS A 164 -25.76 -3.58 -11.36
C LYS A 164 -26.55 -3.45 -12.67
N ARG A 165 -26.54 -2.28 -13.30
CA ARG A 165 -27.18 -2.07 -14.60
C ARG A 165 -26.46 -2.83 -15.70
N LEU A 166 -25.13 -2.71 -15.74
CA LEU A 166 -24.28 -3.41 -16.72
C LEU A 166 -24.36 -4.94 -16.57
N GLU A 167 -24.38 -5.45 -15.33
CA GLU A 167 -24.58 -6.88 -15.09
C GLU A 167 -25.96 -7.40 -15.52
N LYS A 168 -26.98 -6.57 -15.45
CA LYS A 168 -28.32 -6.93 -15.95
C LYS A 168 -28.42 -6.88 -17.48
N GLU A 169 -27.70 -5.96 -18.12
CA GLU A 169 -27.63 -5.85 -19.57
C GLU A 169 -26.80 -6.98 -20.19
N ALA A 170 -25.71 -7.41 -19.51
CA ALA A 170 -24.87 -8.54 -19.96
C ALA A 170 -25.54 -9.94 -19.81
N LYS A 171 -26.64 -10.04 -19.07
CA LYS A 171 -27.41 -11.28 -18.88
C LYS A 171 -28.64 -11.39 -19.80
N LYS A 172 -28.85 -10.43 -20.68
CA LYS A 172 -29.86 -10.45 -21.73
C LYS A 172 -29.27 -10.79 -23.08
#